data_7a031499de27efd4f5e0c64d8fc2809d
#
_entry.id   7a031499de27efd4f5e0c64d8fc2809d
#
_cell.length_a   1.000
_cell.length_b   1.000
_cell.length_c   1.000
_cell.angle_alpha   90.00
_cell.angle_beta   90.00
_cell.angle_gamma   90.00
#
_symmetry.space_group_name_H-M   'P 1'
#
loop_
_entity.id
_entity.type
_entity.pdbx_description
1 polymer ?
#
loop_
_entity_poly.entity_id
_entity_poly.type
_entity_poly.pdbx_seq_one_letter_code
_entity_poly.pdbx_strand_id
1 'polypeptide(L)'
;VYQNRIAWAKSYLLKAGFLERPMKNQYVISDKGKEYMKTNPIHIDKKILEYYSPGFLGKTIKNDDLDANDEKNDIIESSVTPEEQKENAFKNMESILEKELLDKILAQDALFFERLVMRLLEKMGYGKGQLTKKSHDEGIDAIIDADQLGLEKIYIQTKRWQIGNTVSRKEVQSFAGAITGIGGQKGVFITTSDFTDEAWKFNPHNVKIIKINGDKLAKLMIKYELGVFVSHSYLVKKVDTDFFDEE
;
A
#
# COMPACT_ATOMS: atom_id res chain seq x y z
N VAL A 1 0.77 -15.28 2.41
CA VAL A 1 2.00 -15.21 3.22
C VAL A 1 2.48 -16.60 3.63
N TYR A 2 1.69 -17.45 4.31
CA TYR A 2 2.12 -18.77 4.82
C TYR A 2 2.59 -19.73 3.73
N GLN A 3 1.82 -19.88 2.64
CA GLN A 3 2.16 -20.79 1.54
C GLN A 3 3.48 -20.39 0.86
N ASN A 4 3.73 -19.09 0.72
CA ASN A 4 4.95 -18.57 0.14
C ASN A 4 6.18 -18.89 1.03
N ARG A 5 6.09 -18.69 2.33
CA ARG A 5 7.16 -19.04 3.29
C ARG A 5 7.48 -20.53 3.25
N ILE A 6 6.47 -21.39 3.22
CA ILE A 6 6.66 -22.84 3.10
C ILE A 6 7.36 -23.20 1.78
N ALA A 7 6.97 -22.57 0.65
CA ALA A 7 7.58 -22.82 -0.65
C ALA A 7 9.08 -22.42 -0.65
N TRP A 8 9.42 -21.26 -0.09
CA TRP A 8 10.81 -20.82 0.07
C TRP A 8 11.62 -21.70 1.02
N ALA A 9 11.05 -22.09 2.17
CA ALA A 9 11.72 -22.99 3.10
C ALA A 9 12.05 -24.32 2.42
N LYS A 10 11.10 -24.93 1.70
CA LYS A 10 11.34 -26.15 0.91
C LYS A 10 12.44 -25.96 -0.12
N SER A 11 12.43 -24.85 -0.86
CA SER A 11 13.44 -24.54 -1.87
C SER A 11 14.84 -24.43 -1.28
N TYR A 12 14.98 -23.71 -0.16
CA TYR A 12 16.27 -23.56 0.51
C TYR A 12 16.78 -24.87 1.09
N LEU A 13 15.93 -25.66 1.74
CA LEU A 13 16.28 -26.96 2.31
C LEU A 13 16.67 -27.96 1.23
N LEU A 14 16.00 -27.94 0.05
CA LEU A 14 16.40 -28.74 -1.10
C LEU A 14 17.77 -28.31 -1.64
N LYS A 15 17.99 -27.03 -1.89
CA LYS A 15 19.28 -26.52 -2.38
C LYS A 15 20.43 -26.79 -1.41
N ALA A 16 20.17 -26.71 -0.12
CA ALA A 16 21.15 -27.03 0.92
C ALA A 16 21.35 -28.55 1.15
N GLY A 17 20.56 -29.40 0.46
CA GLY A 17 20.65 -30.85 0.57
C GLY A 17 20.08 -31.43 1.85
N PHE A 18 19.25 -30.70 2.59
CA PHE A 18 18.55 -31.19 3.80
C PHE A 18 17.25 -31.91 3.47
N LEU A 19 16.67 -31.62 2.29
CA LEU A 19 15.53 -32.34 1.70
C LEU A 19 15.92 -32.95 0.37
N GLU A 20 15.23 -34.00 -0.02
CA GLU A 20 15.25 -34.63 -1.35
C GLU A 20 13.84 -34.66 -1.92
N ARG A 21 13.76 -34.69 -3.26
CA ARG A 21 12.48 -34.79 -3.98
C ARG A 21 12.48 -36.07 -4.83
N PRO A 22 12.09 -37.23 -4.26
CA PRO A 22 12.08 -38.48 -4.98
C PRO A 22 11.04 -38.53 -6.10
N MET A 23 9.92 -37.84 -5.95
CA MET A 23 8.86 -37.75 -6.95
C MET A 23 8.21 -36.35 -6.94
N LYS A 24 7.45 -36.01 -7.99
CA LYS A 24 6.66 -34.77 -8.07
C LYS A 24 5.79 -34.63 -6.80
N ASN A 25 5.89 -33.47 -6.15
CA ASN A 25 5.16 -33.13 -4.92
C ASN A 25 5.49 -33.99 -3.67
N GLN A 26 6.52 -34.83 -3.71
CA GLN A 26 6.99 -35.57 -2.54
C GLN A 26 8.34 -35.02 -2.06
N TYR A 27 8.42 -34.79 -0.76
CA TYR A 27 9.63 -34.31 -0.12
C TYR A 27 9.96 -35.24 1.04
N VAL A 28 11.21 -35.66 1.11
CA VAL A 28 11.75 -36.48 2.20
C VAL A 28 12.95 -35.81 2.81
N ILE A 29 13.17 -36.02 4.09
CA ILE A 29 14.38 -35.54 4.79
C ILE A 29 15.54 -36.39 4.33
N SER A 30 16.60 -35.78 3.77
CA SER A 30 17.84 -36.45 3.39
C SER A 30 18.59 -37.01 4.60
N ASP A 31 19.58 -37.86 4.37
CA ASP A 31 20.41 -38.37 5.47
C ASP A 31 21.19 -37.23 6.16
N LYS A 32 21.63 -36.23 5.40
CA LYS A 32 22.21 -34.98 5.91
C LYS A 32 21.23 -34.20 6.82
N GLY A 33 19.99 -34.11 6.38
CA GLY A 33 18.91 -33.46 7.16
C GLY A 33 18.63 -34.24 8.45
N LYS A 34 18.56 -35.57 8.38
CA LYS A 34 18.38 -36.44 9.56
C LYS A 34 19.51 -36.31 10.56
N GLU A 35 20.75 -36.23 10.09
CA GLU A 35 21.91 -36.07 10.94
C GLU A 35 21.89 -34.74 11.68
N TYR A 36 21.56 -33.65 10.97
CA TYR A 36 21.38 -32.33 11.59
C TYR A 36 20.26 -32.31 12.63
N MET A 37 19.12 -32.96 12.34
CA MET A 37 17.99 -33.04 13.29
C MET A 37 18.35 -33.77 14.59
N LYS A 38 19.38 -34.64 14.62
CA LYS A 38 19.88 -35.27 15.86
C LYS A 38 20.52 -34.26 16.84
N THR A 39 20.94 -33.09 16.35
CA THR A 39 21.44 -32.00 17.20
C THR A 39 20.32 -31.23 17.92
N ASN A 40 19.05 -31.59 17.69
CA ASN A 40 17.85 -30.99 18.28
C ASN A 40 17.79 -29.46 18.08
N PRO A 41 17.89 -28.96 16.84
CA PRO A 41 17.95 -27.54 16.56
C PRO A 41 16.60 -26.84 16.85
N ILE A 42 16.67 -25.65 17.48
CA ILE A 42 15.48 -24.84 17.78
C ILE A 42 14.92 -24.22 16.46
N HIS A 43 15.79 -23.87 15.53
CA HIS A 43 15.45 -23.30 14.24
C HIS A 43 16.54 -23.61 13.20
N ILE A 44 16.18 -23.44 11.92
CA ILE A 44 17.11 -23.53 10.79
C ILE A 44 17.05 -22.21 10.05
N ASP A 45 18.14 -21.47 10.02
CA ASP A 45 18.27 -20.22 9.30
C ASP A 45 19.20 -20.34 8.07
N LYS A 46 19.32 -19.27 7.29
CA LYS A 46 20.19 -19.26 6.11
C LYS A 46 21.67 -19.42 6.46
N LYS A 47 22.13 -18.90 7.60
CA LYS A 47 23.53 -19.02 8.05
C LYS A 47 23.88 -20.46 8.33
N ILE A 48 22.99 -21.20 8.97
CA ILE A 48 23.13 -22.64 9.21
C ILE A 48 23.18 -23.40 7.88
N LEU A 49 22.29 -23.10 6.96
CA LEU A 49 22.26 -23.74 5.64
C LEU A 49 23.53 -23.44 4.83
N GLU A 50 24.05 -22.21 4.88
CA GLU A 50 25.30 -21.82 4.23
C GLU A 50 26.52 -22.53 4.86
N TYR A 51 26.54 -22.66 6.19
CA TYR A 51 27.59 -23.42 6.87
C TYR A 51 27.64 -24.89 6.42
N TYR A 52 26.50 -25.55 6.31
CA TYR A 52 26.41 -26.95 5.88
C TYR A 52 26.49 -27.15 4.35
N SER A 53 26.22 -26.13 3.58
CA SER A 53 26.24 -26.16 2.10
C SER A 53 26.72 -24.83 1.54
N PRO A 54 28.02 -24.53 1.60
CA PRO A 54 28.61 -23.28 1.13
C PRO A 54 28.23 -23.01 -0.33
N GLY A 55 27.76 -21.78 -0.62
CA GLY A 55 27.38 -21.38 -1.95
C GLY A 55 26.00 -21.86 -2.43
N PHE A 56 25.16 -22.44 -1.56
CA PHE A 56 23.82 -22.92 -1.96
C PHE A 56 22.90 -21.81 -2.50
N LEU A 57 23.17 -20.53 -2.17
CA LEU A 57 22.50 -19.36 -2.73
C LEU A 57 23.14 -18.82 -4.02
N GLY A 58 24.22 -19.44 -4.51
CA GLY A 58 24.90 -19.05 -5.73
C GLY A 58 25.85 -17.83 -5.63
N LYS A 59 26.09 -17.30 -4.43
CA LYS A 59 27.14 -16.30 -4.14
C LYS A 59 27.88 -16.68 -2.87
N THR A 60 29.17 -16.88 -2.97
CA THR A 60 30.09 -16.94 -1.80
C THR A 60 30.23 -15.50 -1.28
N ILE A 61 29.65 -15.19 -0.14
CA ILE A 61 29.95 -13.96 0.58
C ILE A 61 31.39 -14.11 1.11
N LYS A 62 32.32 -13.34 0.55
CA LYS A 62 33.66 -13.23 1.11
C LYS A 62 33.53 -12.56 2.48
N ASN A 63 33.92 -13.30 3.53
CA ASN A 63 34.06 -12.77 4.88
C ASN A 63 35.31 -11.87 4.93
N ASP A 64 35.15 -10.61 4.61
CA ASP A 64 36.04 -9.54 5.03
C ASP A 64 35.15 -8.35 5.39
N ASP A 65 35.27 -7.91 6.65
CA ASP A 65 34.54 -6.83 7.34
C ASP A 65 33.30 -7.27 8.14
N LEU A 66 33.59 -7.83 9.32
CA LEU A 66 32.61 -7.95 10.41
C LEU A 66 32.85 -6.82 11.43
N ASP A 67 32.14 -5.72 11.29
CA ASP A 67 31.96 -4.74 12.36
C ASP A 67 30.78 -5.16 13.25
N ALA A 68 31.02 -5.19 14.56
CA ALA A 68 30.18 -5.83 15.59
C ALA A 68 28.84 -5.11 15.91
N ASN A 69 28.35 -4.19 15.07
CA ASN A 69 27.11 -3.45 15.28
C ASN A 69 25.94 -3.87 14.36
N ASP A 70 26.14 -4.82 13.43
CA ASP A 70 25.14 -5.20 12.43
C ASP A 70 24.33 -6.46 12.81
N GLU A 71 24.61 -7.12 13.95
CA GLU A 71 23.95 -8.40 14.28
C GLU A 71 22.42 -8.34 14.41
N LYS A 72 21.85 -7.19 14.78
CA LYS A 72 20.37 -7.07 14.88
C LYS A 72 19.68 -6.87 13.53
N ASN A 73 20.30 -6.17 12.59
CA ASN A 73 19.76 -5.96 11.25
C ASN A 73 19.88 -7.22 10.38
N ASP A 74 21.00 -7.96 10.48
CA ASP A 74 21.24 -9.21 9.75
C ASP A 74 20.25 -10.34 10.12
N ILE A 75 19.78 -10.40 11.38
CA ILE A 75 18.82 -11.42 11.83
C ILE A 75 17.44 -11.16 11.23
N ILE A 76 17.05 -9.88 11.06
CA ILE A 76 15.78 -9.49 10.47
C ILE A 76 15.80 -9.72 8.94
N GLU A 77 16.89 -9.36 8.25
CA GLU A 77 17.06 -9.62 6.81
C GLU A 77 17.12 -11.12 6.47
N SER A 78 17.69 -11.96 7.34
CA SER A 78 17.78 -13.40 7.11
C SER A 78 16.42 -14.12 7.19
N SER A 79 15.40 -13.52 7.82
CA SER A 79 14.07 -14.09 8.00
C SER A 79 13.08 -13.74 6.89
N VAL A 80 13.41 -12.77 6.02
CA VAL A 80 12.50 -12.27 4.97
C VAL A 80 12.80 -12.95 3.63
N THR A 81 11.77 -13.48 2.97
CA THR A 81 11.91 -14.11 1.65
C THR A 81 12.14 -13.04 0.56
N PRO A 82 12.75 -13.39 -0.60
CA PRO A 82 12.91 -12.44 -1.71
C PRO A 82 11.60 -11.82 -2.21
N GLU A 83 10.48 -12.56 -2.18
CA GLU A 83 9.18 -11.98 -2.49
C GLU A 83 8.75 -10.96 -1.44
N GLU A 84 8.93 -11.26 -0.15
CA GLU A 84 8.61 -10.32 0.92
C GLU A 84 9.51 -9.08 0.87
N GLN A 85 10.80 -9.23 0.53
CA GLN A 85 11.71 -8.09 0.31
C GLN A 85 11.22 -7.21 -0.83
N LYS A 86 10.80 -7.81 -1.94
CA LYS A 86 10.22 -7.11 -3.08
C LYS A 86 8.93 -6.38 -2.68
N GLU A 87 7.99 -7.06 -2.01
CA GLU A 87 6.75 -6.43 -1.54
C GLU A 87 7.02 -5.25 -0.59
N ASN A 88 7.99 -5.39 0.32
CA ASN A 88 8.39 -4.31 1.22
C ASN A 88 9.02 -3.14 0.46
N ALA A 89 9.87 -3.42 -0.53
CA ALA A 89 10.46 -2.39 -1.38
C ALA A 89 9.38 -1.63 -2.17
N PHE A 90 8.38 -2.32 -2.75
CA PHE A 90 7.25 -1.68 -3.43
C PHE A 90 6.41 -0.82 -2.47
N LYS A 91 6.08 -1.31 -1.28
CA LYS A 91 5.36 -0.53 -0.27
C LYS A 91 6.11 0.74 0.15
N ASN A 92 7.43 0.62 0.31
CA ASN A 92 8.27 1.78 0.62
C ASN A 92 8.27 2.81 -0.52
N MET A 93 8.41 2.35 -1.77
CA MET A 93 8.35 3.23 -2.94
C MET A 93 6.99 3.92 -3.06
N GLU A 94 5.88 3.19 -2.83
CA GLU A 94 4.53 3.74 -2.83
C GLU A 94 4.35 4.79 -1.73
N SER A 95 4.82 4.52 -0.50
CA SER A 95 4.78 5.47 0.60
C SER A 95 5.58 6.75 0.33
N ILE A 96 6.75 6.64 -0.32
CA ILE A 96 7.54 7.81 -0.74
C ILE A 96 6.77 8.63 -1.79
N LEU A 97 6.16 7.95 -2.77
CA LEU A 97 5.37 8.60 -3.82
C LEU A 97 4.13 9.29 -3.24
N GLU A 98 3.42 8.65 -2.30
CA GLU A 98 2.28 9.24 -1.58
C GLU A 98 2.68 10.56 -0.92
N LYS A 99 3.81 10.56 -0.21
CA LYS A 99 4.34 11.74 0.47
C LYS A 99 4.72 12.85 -0.52
N GLU A 100 5.45 12.48 -1.59
CA GLU A 100 5.83 13.45 -2.64
C GLU A 100 4.60 14.09 -3.29
N LEU A 101 3.55 13.32 -3.58
CA LEU A 101 2.28 13.85 -4.10
C LEU A 101 1.67 14.87 -3.16
N LEU A 102 1.59 14.57 -1.86
CA LEU A 102 1.04 15.49 -0.88
C LEU A 102 1.87 16.77 -0.78
N ASP A 103 3.19 16.67 -0.77
CA ASP A 103 4.09 17.83 -0.77
C ASP A 103 3.88 18.71 -2.02
N LYS A 104 3.72 18.11 -3.18
CA LYS A 104 3.42 18.85 -4.44
C LYS A 104 2.07 19.54 -4.38
N ILE A 105 1.03 18.91 -3.81
CA ILE A 105 -0.29 19.52 -3.63
C ILE A 105 -0.22 20.69 -2.64
N LEU A 106 0.50 20.51 -1.53
CA LEU A 106 0.67 21.56 -0.51
C LEU A 106 1.44 22.78 -1.02
N ALA A 107 2.28 22.61 -2.03
CA ALA A 107 2.99 23.69 -2.70
C ALA A 107 2.09 24.53 -3.65
N GLN A 108 0.88 24.04 -3.98
CA GLN A 108 -0.07 24.73 -4.86
C GLN A 108 -1.08 25.56 -4.05
N ASP A 109 -1.89 26.37 -4.72
CA ASP A 109 -2.96 27.15 -4.08
C ASP A 109 -4.22 26.30 -3.79
N ALA A 110 -5.17 26.86 -3.04
CA ALA A 110 -6.40 26.19 -2.67
C ALA A 110 -7.27 25.88 -3.90
N LEU A 111 -7.33 26.80 -4.88
CA LEU A 111 -8.12 26.60 -6.10
C LEU A 111 -7.57 25.49 -6.98
N PHE A 112 -6.25 25.30 -7.02
CA PHE A 112 -5.64 24.14 -7.65
C PHE A 112 -6.12 22.84 -6.97
N PHE A 113 -6.16 22.81 -5.64
CA PHE A 113 -6.60 21.63 -4.90
C PHE A 113 -8.07 21.30 -5.17
N GLU A 114 -8.96 22.28 -5.19
CA GLU A 114 -10.37 22.11 -5.58
C GLU A 114 -10.49 21.48 -6.98
N ARG A 115 -9.75 22.03 -7.98
CA ARG A 115 -9.73 21.49 -9.34
C ARG A 115 -9.14 20.09 -9.44
N LEU A 116 -8.10 19.80 -8.65
CA LEU A 116 -7.47 18.47 -8.57
C LEU A 116 -8.48 17.43 -8.08
N VAL A 117 -9.20 17.74 -6.99
CA VAL A 117 -10.23 16.87 -6.44
C VAL A 117 -11.34 16.61 -7.47
N MET A 118 -11.78 17.61 -8.20
CA MET A 118 -12.77 17.44 -9.26
C MET A 118 -12.27 16.47 -10.34
N ARG A 119 -11.05 16.68 -10.85
CA ARG A 119 -10.43 15.79 -11.85
C ARG A 119 -10.26 14.37 -11.34
N LEU A 120 -9.97 14.19 -10.05
CA LEU A 120 -9.87 12.87 -9.45
C LEU A 120 -11.22 12.15 -9.48
N LEU A 121 -12.28 12.81 -9.06
CA LEU A 121 -13.63 12.24 -9.05
C LEU A 121 -14.13 11.92 -10.47
N GLU A 122 -13.86 12.79 -11.45
CA GLU A 122 -14.13 12.52 -12.86
C GLU A 122 -13.38 11.28 -13.38
N LYS A 123 -12.09 11.13 -13.05
CA LYS A 123 -11.30 9.93 -13.39
C LYS A 123 -11.82 8.67 -12.68
N MET A 124 -12.43 8.81 -11.51
CA MET A 124 -13.08 7.71 -10.79
C MET A 124 -14.42 7.28 -11.43
N GLY A 125 -14.89 8.00 -12.46
CA GLY A 125 -16.11 7.66 -13.20
C GLY A 125 -17.36 8.41 -12.75
N TYR A 126 -17.22 9.41 -11.88
CA TYR A 126 -18.31 10.33 -11.58
C TYR A 126 -18.54 11.30 -12.77
N GLY A 127 -19.74 11.90 -12.84
CA GLY A 127 -20.10 12.84 -13.88
C GLY A 127 -19.28 14.13 -13.84
N LYS A 128 -19.67 15.11 -14.66
CA LYS A 128 -19.00 16.41 -14.68
C LYS A 128 -19.32 17.20 -13.42
N GLY A 129 -18.29 17.79 -12.84
CA GLY A 129 -18.43 18.63 -11.67
C GLY A 129 -18.34 20.12 -11.97
N GLN A 130 -18.90 20.92 -11.09
CA GLN A 130 -18.86 22.37 -11.13
C GLN A 130 -18.35 22.91 -9.80
N LEU A 131 -17.35 23.82 -9.87
CA LEU A 131 -16.93 24.58 -8.69
C LEU A 131 -18.01 25.60 -8.34
N THR A 132 -18.31 25.72 -7.05
CA THR A 132 -19.24 26.74 -6.56
C THR A 132 -18.56 28.11 -6.48
N LYS A 133 -19.32 29.18 -6.58
CA LYS A 133 -18.80 30.55 -6.42
C LYS A 133 -18.68 30.85 -4.93
N LYS A 134 -17.49 31.26 -4.49
CA LYS A 134 -17.06 31.49 -3.09
C LYS A 134 -17.93 32.41 -2.20
N SER A 135 -19.04 32.96 -2.68
CA SER A 135 -19.70 34.07 -2.00
C SER A 135 -20.93 33.74 -1.13
N HIS A 136 -21.48 32.51 -1.20
CA HIS A 136 -22.75 32.21 -0.47
C HIS A 136 -22.94 30.75 -0.03
N ASP A 137 -22.02 29.82 -0.31
CA ASP A 137 -22.32 28.40 -0.20
C ASP A 137 -21.69 27.78 1.05
N GLU A 138 -21.89 28.39 2.23
CA GLU A 138 -21.65 27.83 3.60
C GLU A 138 -20.70 26.62 3.75
N GLY A 139 -19.62 26.54 2.91
CA GLY A 139 -18.63 25.45 2.99
C GLY A 139 -18.81 24.30 1.99
N ILE A 140 -19.46 24.55 0.84
CA ILE A 140 -19.47 23.63 -0.30
C ILE A 140 -18.59 24.21 -1.40
N ASP A 141 -17.50 23.54 -1.76
CA ASP A 141 -16.53 24.03 -2.75
C ASP A 141 -16.88 23.58 -4.17
N ALA A 142 -17.55 22.43 -4.31
CA ALA A 142 -17.95 21.90 -5.60
C ALA A 142 -19.16 20.97 -5.49
N ILE A 143 -19.80 20.76 -6.65
CA ILE A 143 -20.89 19.80 -6.82
C ILE A 143 -20.56 18.94 -8.03
N ILE A 144 -20.71 17.62 -7.90
CA ILE A 144 -20.52 16.67 -9.00
C ILE A 144 -21.73 15.77 -9.12
N ASP A 145 -22.11 15.43 -10.36
CA ASP A 145 -23.17 14.47 -10.61
C ASP A 145 -22.68 13.06 -10.23
N ALA A 146 -23.49 12.33 -9.46
CA ALA A 146 -23.16 10.96 -9.02
C ALA A 146 -23.35 9.95 -10.15
N ASP A 147 -24.13 10.29 -11.15
CA ASP A 147 -24.47 9.44 -12.29
C ASP A 147 -24.43 10.27 -13.61
N GLN A 148 -24.44 9.56 -14.73
CA GLN A 148 -24.36 10.17 -16.07
C GLN A 148 -25.57 11.03 -16.42
N LEU A 149 -26.72 10.84 -15.77
CA LEU A 149 -27.95 11.57 -16.02
C LEU A 149 -28.07 12.80 -15.12
N GLY A 150 -27.22 12.94 -14.09
CA GLY A 150 -27.29 14.05 -13.14
C GLY A 150 -28.48 14.00 -12.19
N LEU A 151 -29.07 12.82 -11.98
CA LEU A 151 -30.20 12.63 -11.07
C LEU A 151 -29.83 12.77 -9.61
N GLU A 152 -28.59 12.38 -9.26
CA GLU A 152 -28.05 12.49 -7.92
C GLU A 152 -26.83 13.40 -7.90
N LYS A 153 -26.70 14.21 -6.85
CA LYS A 153 -25.57 15.11 -6.66
C LYS A 153 -24.75 14.74 -5.44
N ILE A 154 -23.45 14.89 -5.57
CA ILE A 154 -22.49 14.78 -4.48
C ILE A 154 -21.89 16.16 -4.24
N TYR A 155 -21.96 16.60 -3.00
CA TYR A 155 -21.42 17.88 -2.54
C TYR A 155 -19.99 17.66 -2.02
N ILE A 156 -19.09 18.58 -2.33
CA ILE A 156 -17.66 18.42 -2.05
C ILE A 156 -17.18 19.58 -1.21
N GLN A 157 -16.50 19.27 -0.12
CA GLN A 157 -15.73 20.20 0.69
C GLN A 157 -14.27 19.79 0.67
N THR A 158 -13.38 20.73 0.42
CA THR A 158 -11.94 20.53 0.41
C THR A 158 -11.24 21.37 1.49
N LYS A 159 -10.21 20.80 2.10
CA LYS A 159 -9.35 21.52 3.04
C LYS A 159 -7.89 21.22 2.75
N ARG A 160 -7.20 22.15 2.07
CA ARG A 160 -5.77 22.07 1.82
C ARG A 160 -5.02 22.56 3.05
N TRP A 161 -4.83 21.67 4.01
CA TRP A 161 -4.15 21.95 5.28
C TRP A 161 -2.80 21.25 5.38
N GLN A 162 -1.86 21.90 6.08
CA GLN A 162 -0.58 21.31 6.39
C GLN A 162 -0.73 20.07 7.27
N ILE A 163 0.16 19.10 7.08
CA ILE A 163 0.21 17.89 7.89
C ILE A 163 0.30 18.30 9.37
N GLY A 164 -0.57 17.73 10.22
CA GLY A 164 -0.70 18.07 11.62
C GLY A 164 -1.89 18.99 11.96
N ASN A 165 -2.41 19.75 11.00
CA ASN A 165 -3.66 20.49 11.19
C ASN A 165 -4.85 19.60 10.85
N THR A 166 -5.54 19.07 11.85
CA THR A 166 -6.62 18.09 11.64
C THR A 166 -7.99 18.74 11.51
N VAL A 167 -8.83 18.19 10.63
CA VAL A 167 -10.25 18.59 10.48
C VAL A 167 -11.04 18.14 11.70
N SER A 168 -11.69 19.09 12.38
CA SER A 168 -12.46 18.83 13.58
C SER A 168 -13.87 18.29 13.26
N ARG A 169 -14.53 17.70 14.28
CA ARG A 169 -15.94 17.33 14.19
C ARG A 169 -16.83 18.50 13.80
N LYS A 170 -16.55 19.71 14.32
CA LYS A 170 -17.34 20.93 14.05
C LYS A 170 -17.37 21.26 12.55
N GLU A 171 -16.26 21.08 11.84
CA GLU A 171 -16.16 21.34 10.41
C GLU A 171 -16.96 20.33 9.60
N VAL A 172 -16.88 19.03 9.95
CA VAL A 172 -17.70 18.00 9.29
C VAL A 172 -19.19 18.21 9.59
N GLN A 173 -19.53 18.68 10.78
CA GLN A 173 -20.92 18.99 11.17
C GLN A 173 -21.45 20.23 10.41
N SER A 174 -20.64 21.27 10.24
CA SER A 174 -20.98 22.43 9.43
C SER A 174 -21.25 22.05 7.98
N PHE A 175 -20.38 21.23 7.39
CA PHE A 175 -20.57 20.70 6.05
C PHE A 175 -21.86 19.88 5.91
N ALA A 176 -22.17 19.00 6.90
CA ALA A 176 -23.42 18.26 6.93
C ALA A 176 -24.64 19.20 6.95
N GLY A 177 -24.56 20.28 7.74
CA GLY A 177 -25.60 21.33 7.82
C GLY A 177 -25.81 22.02 6.47
N ALA A 178 -24.72 22.42 5.82
CA ALA A 178 -24.79 23.05 4.49
C ALA A 178 -25.46 22.15 3.44
N ILE A 179 -25.07 20.86 3.39
CA ILE A 179 -25.72 19.90 2.48
C ILE A 179 -27.21 19.75 2.80
N THR A 180 -27.58 19.65 4.08
CA THR A 180 -29.00 19.52 4.50
C THR A 180 -29.79 20.77 4.13
N GLY A 181 -29.19 21.96 4.32
CA GLY A 181 -29.84 23.25 4.00
C GLY A 181 -30.27 23.40 2.53
N ILE A 182 -29.54 22.73 1.63
CA ILE A 182 -29.87 22.73 0.18
C ILE A 182 -30.59 21.44 -0.26
N GLY A 183 -31.09 20.64 0.68
CA GLY A 183 -31.81 19.39 0.37
C GLY A 183 -30.92 18.24 -0.15
N GLY A 184 -29.60 18.34 0.01
CA GLY A 184 -28.65 17.32 -0.40
C GLY A 184 -28.59 16.15 0.58
N GLN A 185 -28.06 14.99 0.13
CA GLN A 185 -27.97 13.77 0.94
C GLN A 185 -26.60 13.13 0.91
N LYS A 186 -25.71 13.51 -0.01
CA LYS A 186 -24.39 12.86 -0.20
C LYS A 186 -23.29 13.93 -0.24
N GLY A 187 -22.24 13.71 0.54
CA GLY A 187 -21.08 14.59 0.57
C GLY A 187 -19.75 13.85 0.63
N VAL A 188 -18.71 14.51 0.13
CA VAL A 188 -17.33 14.07 0.23
C VAL A 188 -16.52 15.19 0.84
N PHE A 189 -15.92 14.94 1.99
CA PHE A 189 -15.01 15.87 2.66
C PHE A 189 -13.57 15.40 2.45
N ILE A 190 -12.76 16.18 1.78
CA ILE A 190 -11.39 15.82 1.40
C ILE A 190 -10.39 16.79 2.02
N THR A 191 -9.34 16.28 2.63
CA THR A 191 -8.24 17.09 3.16
C THR A 191 -6.89 16.53 2.76
N THR A 192 -5.88 17.38 2.68
CA THR A 192 -4.47 16.99 2.55
C THR A 192 -3.84 16.55 3.88
N SER A 193 -4.53 16.79 5.00
CA SER A 193 -4.14 16.39 6.35
C SER A 193 -4.99 15.19 6.83
N ASP A 194 -5.42 15.21 8.08
CA ASP A 194 -6.26 14.15 8.66
C ASP A 194 -7.47 14.75 9.39
N PHE A 195 -8.32 13.88 9.91
CA PHE A 195 -9.48 14.21 10.73
C PHE A 195 -9.20 13.82 12.18
N THR A 196 -9.77 14.56 13.14
CA THR A 196 -9.74 14.13 14.55
C THR A 196 -10.55 12.84 14.73
N ASP A 197 -10.31 12.10 15.81
CA ASP A 197 -11.07 10.87 16.12
C ASP A 197 -12.57 11.13 16.20
N GLU A 198 -12.97 12.28 16.78
CA GLU A 198 -14.36 12.69 16.87
C GLU A 198 -14.94 12.99 15.47
N ALA A 199 -14.14 13.58 14.59
CA ALA A 199 -14.57 13.83 13.22
C ALA A 199 -14.71 12.51 12.45
N TRP A 200 -13.79 11.55 12.63
CA TRP A 200 -13.88 10.22 12.02
C TRP A 200 -15.15 9.47 12.46
N LYS A 201 -15.47 9.50 13.76
CA LYS A 201 -16.64 8.83 14.34
C LYS A 201 -17.97 9.53 14.03
N PHE A 202 -17.94 10.81 13.69
CA PHE A 202 -19.15 11.57 13.43
C PHE A 202 -19.79 11.15 12.10
N ASN A 203 -21.01 10.62 12.17
CA ASN A 203 -21.84 10.26 11.02
C ASN A 203 -23.22 10.89 11.20
N PRO A 204 -23.56 11.94 10.45
CA PRO A 204 -24.87 12.59 10.49
C PRO A 204 -25.96 11.64 9.97
N HIS A 205 -27.16 11.67 10.56
CA HIS A 205 -28.26 10.77 10.21
C HIS A 205 -28.84 11.03 8.81
N ASN A 206 -28.91 12.29 8.40
CA ASN A 206 -29.63 12.69 7.17
C ASN A 206 -28.72 12.84 5.94
N VAL A 207 -27.41 12.82 6.13
CA VAL A 207 -26.43 13.03 5.07
C VAL A 207 -25.32 12.01 5.16
N LYS A 208 -25.04 11.29 4.09
CA LYS A 208 -23.89 10.38 4.01
C LYS A 208 -22.65 11.17 3.64
N ILE A 209 -21.69 11.30 4.56
CA ILE A 209 -20.41 11.98 4.30
C ILE A 209 -19.27 10.95 4.24
N ILE A 210 -18.59 10.91 3.11
CA ILE A 210 -17.34 10.18 2.94
C ILE A 210 -16.18 11.12 3.28
N LYS A 211 -15.32 10.70 4.20
CA LYS A 211 -14.12 11.44 4.63
C LYS A 211 -12.89 10.85 3.96
N ILE A 212 -12.08 11.69 3.35
CA ILE A 212 -10.86 11.33 2.62
C ILE A 212 -9.72 12.20 3.19
N ASN A 213 -8.80 11.59 3.92
CA ASN A 213 -7.59 12.23 4.40
C ASN A 213 -6.48 12.21 3.35
N GLY A 214 -5.33 12.81 3.65
CA GLY A 214 -4.19 12.93 2.73
C GLY A 214 -3.70 11.57 2.23
N ASP A 215 -3.55 10.58 3.11
CA ASP A 215 -3.09 9.24 2.72
C ASP A 215 -4.04 8.57 1.73
N LYS A 216 -5.33 8.62 2.02
CA LYS A 216 -6.34 8.05 1.11
C LYS A 216 -6.45 8.82 -0.21
N LEU A 217 -6.26 10.14 -0.18
CA LEU A 217 -6.20 10.97 -1.37
C LEU A 217 -5.03 10.58 -2.27
N ALA A 218 -3.81 10.47 -1.71
CA ALA A 218 -2.63 10.07 -2.46
C ALA A 218 -2.78 8.68 -3.08
N LYS A 219 -3.29 7.70 -2.34
CA LYS A 219 -3.60 6.35 -2.85
C LYS A 219 -4.61 6.36 -3.99
N LEU A 220 -5.66 7.18 -3.89
CA LEU A 220 -6.62 7.33 -4.98
C LEU A 220 -5.98 7.97 -6.21
N MET A 221 -5.13 8.98 -6.04
CA MET A 221 -4.42 9.62 -7.15
C MET A 221 -3.50 8.64 -7.86
N ILE A 222 -2.74 7.81 -7.13
CA ILE A 222 -1.90 6.76 -7.69
C ILE A 222 -2.76 5.74 -8.45
N LYS A 223 -3.81 5.25 -7.83
CA LYS A 223 -4.71 4.24 -8.41
C LYS A 223 -5.35 4.70 -9.72
N TYR A 224 -5.74 5.97 -9.81
CA TYR A 224 -6.40 6.54 -10.99
C TYR A 224 -5.43 7.34 -11.89
N GLU A 225 -4.12 7.17 -11.69
CA GLU A 225 -3.06 7.80 -12.48
C GLU A 225 -3.26 9.33 -12.64
N LEU A 226 -3.60 10.01 -11.55
CA LEU A 226 -3.69 11.47 -11.52
C LEU A 226 -2.44 12.07 -10.87
N GLY A 227 -1.68 12.84 -11.63
CA GLY A 227 -0.42 13.44 -11.17
C GLY A 227 0.76 12.46 -11.10
N VAL A 228 0.59 11.24 -11.58
CA VAL A 228 1.61 10.20 -11.67
C VAL A 228 1.60 9.56 -13.06
N PHE A 229 2.72 8.91 -13.42
CA PHE A 229 2.84 8.10 -14.63
C PHE A 229 3.70 6.87 -14.34
N VAL A 230 3.51 5.80 -15.11
CA VAL A 230 4.31 4.58 -14.99
C VAL A 230 5.71 4.84 -15.57
N SER A 231 6.73 4.90 -14.72
CA SER A 231 8.12 5.07 -15.15
C SER A 231 8.78 3.77 -15.59
N HIS A 232 8.50 2.67 -14.90
CA HIS A 232 9.07 1.35 -15.18
C HIS A 232 8.06 0.24 -14.89
N SER A 233 8.15 -0.84 -15.66
CA SER A 233 7.42 -2.10 -15.42
C SER A 233 8.39 -3.25 -15.27
N TYR A 234 8.23 -4.07 -14.23
CA TYR A 234 9.06 -5.24 -13.97
C TYR A 234 8.26 -6.52 -14.13
N LEU A 235 8.71 -7.40 -15.02
CA LEU A 235 8.12 -8.72 -15.22
C LEU A 235 8.93 -9.76 -14.45
N VAL A 236 8.27 -10.48 -13.53
CA VAL A 236 8.89 -11.58 -12.78
C VAL A 236 8.52 -12.90 -13.46
N LYS A 237 9.56 -13.65 -13.91
CA LYS A 237 9.39 -14.96 -14.50
C LYS A 237 9.68 -16.04 -13.45
N LYS A 238 8.97 -17.15 -13.55
CA LYS A 238 9.23 -18.38 -12.80
C LYS A 238 9.53 -19.51 -13.77
N VAL A 239 10.24 -20.53 -13.31
CA VAL A 239 10.43 -21.76 -14.08
C VAL A 239 9.09 -22.45 -14.19
N ASP A 240 8.70 -22.80 -15.40
CA ASP A 240 7.56 -23.65 -15.68
C ASP A 240 7.99 -25.10 -15.46
N THR A 241 7.66 -25.62 -14.27
CA THR A 241 8.05 -26.99 -13.90
C THR A 241 7.32 -28.04 -14.71
N ASP A 242 6.12 -27.74 -15.18
CA ASP A 242 5.31 -28.69 -15.94
C ASP A 242 5.92 -28.92 -17.32
N PHE A 243 6.54 -27.90 -17.92
CA PHE A 243 7.29 -28.03 -19.17
C PHE A 243 8.46 -29.04 -19.09
N PHE A 244 9.10 -29.18 -17.93
CA PHE A 244 10.24 -30.10 -17.73
C PHE A 244 9.81 -31.48 -17.20
N ASP A 245 8.54 -31.65 -16.87
CA ASP A 245 7.97 -32.89 -16.34
C ASP A 245 7.13 -33.63 -17.44
N GLU A 246 7.09 -33.11 -18.69
CA GLU A 246 6.50 -33.79 -19.86
C GLU A 246 7.47 -34.84 -20.40
N GLU A 247 7.29 -36.13 -20.01
CA GLU A 247 7.65 -37.34 -20.71
C GLU A 247 6.46 -38.31 -20.71
#